data_fb9308497caa17d403cc21807227aaef
#
_entry.id   fb9308497caa17d403cc21807227aaef
#
_cell.length_a   1.000
_cell.length_b   1.000
_cell.length_c   1.000
_cell.angle_alpha   90.00
_cell.angle_beta   90.00
_cell.angle_gamma   90.00
#
_symmetry.space_group_name_H-M   'P 1'
#
loop_
_entity.id
_entity.type
_entity.pdbx_description
1 polymer ?
#
loop_
_entity_poly.entity_id
_entity_poly.type
_entity_poly.pdbx_seq_one_letter_code
_entity_poly.pdbx_strand_id
1 'polypeptide(L)'
;MGNAGSFFMNPIVTRQKYEKLAAQHPDMPHYKVDSRHEKIPAGWMIEQCGWKGKSLGRAGVHNKQALVLVNRGGASGAEIVALCDAIRKDVKAKFDIDIHPEVNII
;
A
#
# COMPACT_ATOMS: atom_id res chain seq x y z
N MET A 1 -19.02 9.34 -6.35
CA MET A 1 -17.74 8.90 -6.79
C MET A 1 -16.85 8.47 -5.67
N GLY A 2 -16.44 7.24 -5.66
CA GLY A 2 -15.75 6.69 -4.53
C GLY A 2 -14.23 6.61 -4.64
N ASN A 3 -13.67 6.93 -5.79
CA ASN A 3 -12.26 6.70 -6.04
C ASN A 3 -11.45 7.98 -5.94
N ALA A 4 -10.40 7.92 -5.15
CA ALA A 4 -9.48 9.04 -4.99
C ALA A 4 -8.16 8.83 -5.74
N GLY A 5 -8.07 7.86 -6.62
CA GLY A 5 -6.83 7.50 -7.26
C GLY A 5 -5.89 6.78 -6.31
N SER A 6 -4.60 6.86 -6.54
CA SER A 6 -3.60 6.20 -5.68
C SER A 6 -3.62 6.82 -4.28
N PHE A 7 -3.82 5.99 -3.27
CA PHE A 7 -3.87 6.46 -1.89
C PHE A 7 -2.49 6.46 -1.22
N PHE A 8 -1.68 5.46 -1.50
CA PHE A 8 -0.35 5.34 -0.89
C PHE A 8 0.75 5.69 -1.88
N MET A 9 1.80 6.31 -1.36
CA MET A 9 3.00 6.56 -2.15
C MET A 9 3.79 5.26 -2.31
N ASN A 10 4.41 5.07 -3.46
CA ASN A 10 5.31 3.96 -3.67
C ASN A 10 6.61 4.25 -2.90
N PRO A 11 7.01 3.39 -1.95
CA PRO A 11 8.18 3.65 -1.15
C PRO A 11 9.47 3.45 -1.94
N ILE A 12 10.48 4.23 -1.57
CA ILE A 12 11.83 4.09 -2.09
C ILE A 12 12.67 3.42 -1.02
N VAL A 13 13.32 2.33 -1.37
CA VAL A 13 14.17 1.58 -0.45
C VAL A 13 15.59 1.52 -1.01
N THR A 14 16.55 1.20 -0.15
CA THR A 14 17.91 0.98 -0.64
C THR A 14 17.95 -0.27 -1.51
N ARG A 15 18.87 -0.30 -2.46
CA ARG A 15 19.04 -1.46 -3.31
C ARG A 15 19.36 -2.71 -2.49
N GLN A 16 20.12 -2.54 -1.43
CA GLN A 16 20.47 -3.64 -0.53
C GLN A 16 19.22 -4.24 0.12
N LYS A 17 18.31 -3.38 0.60
CA LYS A 17 17.05 -3.84 1.16
C LYS A 17 16.19 -4.52 0.11
N TYR A 18 16.11 -3.95 -1.08
CA TYR A 18 15.38 -4.57 -2.18
C TYR A 18 15.91 -5.98 -2.49
N GLU A 19 17.24 -6.14 -2.54
CA GLU A 19 17.83 -7.45 -2.86
C GLU A 19 17.46 -8.50 -1.81
N LYS A 20 17.42 -8.13 -0.54
CA LYS A 20 16.97 -9.04 0.53
C LYS A 20 15.51 -9.43 0.34
N LEU A 21 14.66 -8.49 0.00
CA LEU A 21 13.24 -8.75 -0.23
C LEU A 21 13.04 -9.60 -1.48
N ALA A 22 13.76 -9.33 -2.55
CA ALA A 22 13.66 -10.08 -3.79
C ALA A 22 14.06 -11.54 -3.62
N ALA A 23 14.96 -11.83 -2.70
CA ALA A 23 15.34 -13.21 -2.39
C ALA A 23 14.16 -14.00 -1.81
N GLN A 24 13.29 -13.33 -1.06
CA GLN A 24 12.09 -13.94 -0.49
C GLN A 24 10.87 -13.82 -1.40
N HIS A 25 10.87 -12.82 -2.26
CA HIS A 25 9.76 -12.51 -3.16
C HIS A 25 10.29 -12.30 -4.58
N PRO A 26 10.62 -13.39 -5.30
CA PRO A 26 11.23 -13.27 -6.64
C PRO A 26 10.39 -12.50 -7.65
N ASP A 27 9.07 -12.48 -7.44
CA ASP A 27 8.14 -11.80 -8.34
C ASP A 27 7.93 -10.32 -8.00
N MET A 28 8.64 -9.80 -6.99
CA MET A 28 8.46 -8.42 -6.55
C MET A 28 8.82 -7.45 -7.67
N PRO A 29 7.87 -6.64 -8.16
CA PRO A 29 8.19 -5.61 -9.13
C PRO A 29 8.98 -4.48 -8.47
N HIS A 30 9.79 -3.79 -9.26
CA HIS A 30 10.59 -2.69 -8.76
C HIS A 30 10.97 -1.77 -9.92
N TYR A 31 11.31 -0.54 -9.55
CA TYR A 31 11.75 0.45 -10.53
C TYR A 31 13.02 1.12 -10.03
N LYS A 32 14.04 1.15 -10.85
CA LYS A 32 15.31 1.77 -10.47
C LYS A 32 15.12 3.28 -10.34
N VAL A 33 15.50 3.83 -9.19
CA VAL A 33 15.51 5.27 -8.95
C VAL A 33 16.89 5.84 -9.27
N ASP A 34 17.93 5.23 -8.69
CA ASP A 34 19.31 5.58 -8.95
C ASP A 34 20.18 4.34 -8.66
N SER A 35 21.49 4.51 -8.61
CA SER A 35 22.42 3.40 -8.41
C SER A 35 22.29 2.72 -7.04
N ARG A 36 21.62 3.36 -6.09
CA ARG A 36 21.50 2.88 -4.70
C ARG A 36 20.08 2.66 -4.23
N HIS A 37 19.08 3.01 -5.03
CA HIS A 37 17.68 2.99 -4.58
C HIS A 37 16.77 2.35 -5.61
N GLU A 38 15.78 1.65 -5.11
CA GLU A 38 14.71 1.04 -5.90
C GLU A 38 13.38 1.50 -5.36
N LYS A 39 12.42 1.69 -6.24
CA LYS A 39 11.05 2.04 -5.86
C LYS A 39 10.19 0.78 -5.95
N ILE A 40 9.43 0.49 -4.90
CA ILE A 40 8.59 -0.70 -4.82
C ILE A 40 7.13 -0.26 -4.92
N PRO A 41 6.32 -0.87 -5.81
CA PRO A 41 4.89 -0.51 -5.89
C PRO A 41 4.16 -0.87 -4.61
N ALA A 42 3.56 0.14 -3.97
CA ALA A 42 2.78 -0.08 -2.76
C ALA A 42 1.58 -0.97 -3.02
N GLY A 43 0.94 -0.82 -4.19
CA GLY A 43 -0.22 -1.63 -4.55
C GLY A 43 0.08 -3.12 -4.58
N TRP A 44 1.25 -3.49 -5.08
CA TRP A 44 1.66 -4.88 -5.10
C TRP A 44 1.79 -5.43 -3.68
N MET A 45 2.43 -4.67 -2.79
CA MET A 45 2.60 -5.10 -1.40
C MET A 45 1.27 -5.21 -0.67
N ILE A 46 0.37 -4.27 -0.89
CA ILE A 46 -0.97 -4.29 -0.30
C ILE A 46 -1.74 -5.51 -0.78
N GLU A 47 -1.63 -5.82 -2.06
CA GLU A 47 -2.27 -7.00 -2.65
C GLU A 47 -1.71 -8.29 -2.04
N GLN A 48 -0.40 -8.37 -1.83
CA GLN A 48 0.23 -9.55 -1.20
C GLN A 48 -0.23 -9.74 0.25
N CYS A 49 -0.65 -8.67 0.91
CA CYS A 49 -1.21 -8.75 2.25
C CYS A 49 -2.69 -9.13 2.26
N GLY A 50 -3.29 -9.33 1.08
CA GLY A 50 -4.68 -9.77 0.97
C GLY A 50 -5.71 -8.67 1.11
N TRP A 51 -5.33 -7.41 0.92
CA TRP A 51 -6.25 -6.30 1.11
C TRP A 51 -7.10 -5.97 -0.13
N LYS A 52 -6.75 -6.47 -1.28
CA LYS A 52 -7.49 -6.17 -2.50
C LYS A 52 -8.94 -6.66 -2.40
N GLY A 53 -9.88 -5.75 -2.52
CA GLY A 53 -11.30 -6.04 -2.35
C GLY A 53 -11.78 -6.16 -0.92
N LYS A 54 -10.88 -5.98 0.06
CA LYS A 54 -11.21 -6.10 1.47
C LYS A 54 -11.67 -4.77 2.03
N SER A 55 -12.48 -4.82 3.08
CA SER A 55 -12.94 -3.60 3.72
C SER A 55 -12.82 -3.71 5.24
N LEU A 56 -12.75 -2.54 5.88
CA LEU A 56 -12.77 -2.39 7.33
C LEU A 56 -13.81 -1.32 7.62
N GLY A 57 -14.94 -1.73 8.22
CA GLY A 57 -16.06 -0.84 8.38
C GLY A 57 -16.62 -0.41 7.02
N ARG A 58 -16.79 0.90 6.84
CA ARG A 58 -17.33 1.47 5.60
C ARG A 58 -16.27 1.92 4.61
N ALA A 59 -15.00 1.75 4.96
CA ALA A 59 -13.89 2.02 4.05
C ALA A 59 -13.34 0.69 3.55
N GLY A 60 -12.87 0.66 2.32
CA GLY A 60 -12.35 -0.56 1.75
C GLY A 60 -11.29 -0.31 0.69
N VAL A 61 -10.71 -1.39 0.22
CA VAL A 61 -9.72 -1.38 -0.85
C VAL A 61 -10.42 -1.82 -2.13
N HIS A 62 -10.15 -1.12 -3.23
CA HIS A 62 -10.76 -1.45 -4.50
C HIS A 62 -10.43 -2.89 -4.90
N ASN A 63 -11.41 -3.61 -5.47
CA ASN A 63 -11.24 -5.03 -5.78
C ASN A 63 -10.35 -5.31 -7.00
N LYS A 64 -10.01 -4.30 -7.78
CA LYS A 64 -9.11 -4.44 -8.93
C LYS A 64 -7.81 -3.66 -8.80
N GLN A 65 -7.77 -2.67 -7.90
CA GLN A 65 -6.61 -1.80 -7.73
C GLN A 65 -6.34 -1.57 -6.26
N ALA A 66 -5.35 -2.28 -5.73
CA ALA A 66 -5.07 -2.24 -4.30
C ALA A 66 -4.58 -0.87 -3.79
N LEU A 67 -4.13 0.03 -4.68
CA LEU A 67 -3.75 1.38 -4.30
C LEU A 67 -4.94 2.32 -4.12
N VAL A 68 -6.14 1.90 -4.52
CA VAL A 68 -7.33 2.76 -4.49
C VAL A 68 -8.21 2.36 -3.31
N LEU A 69 -8.45 3.31 -2.42
CA LEU A 69 -9.40 3.12 -1.32
C LEU A 69 -10.77 3.63 -1.75
N VAL A 70 -11.79 2.96 -1.30
CA VAL A 70 -13.17 3.30 -1.65
C VAL A 70 -13.98 3.54 -0.39
N ASN A 71 -14.94 4.45 -0.48
CA ASN A 71 -15.92 4.71 0.56
C ASN A 71 -17.17 3.89 0.23
N ARG A 72 -17.45 2.91 1.06
CA ARG A 72 -18.54 1.94 0.82
C ARG A 72 -19.82 2.32 1.54
N GLY A 73 -20.06 3.59 1.77
CA GLY A 73 -21.31 4.02 2.34
C GLY A 73 -21.17 4.98 3.51
N GLY A 74 -20.52 6.09 3.30
CA GLY A 74 -20.43 7.15 4.30
C GLY A 74 -19.38 6.90 5.37
N ALA A 75 -18.24 6.32 4.99
CA ALA A 75 -17.13 6.13 5.92
C ALA A 75 -16.67 7.48 6.47
N SER A 76 -16.44 7.52 7.77
CA SER A 76 -15.88 8.70 8.42
C SER A 76 -14.37 8.78 8.20
N GLY A 77 -13.79 9.95 8.50
CA GLY A 77 -12.35 10.11 8.47
C GLY A 77 -11.64 9.11 9.39
N ALA A 78 -12.24 8.83 10.56
CA ALA A 78 -11.70 7.86 11.50
C ALA A 78 -11.67 6.45 10.91
N GLU A 79 -12.70 6.07 10.16
CA GLU A 79 -12.74 4.76 9.51
C GLU A 79 -11.67 4.64 8.42
N ILE A 80 -11.45 5.71 7.66
CA ILE A 80 -10.41 5.74 6.63
C ILE A 80 -9.02 5.66 7.27
N VAL A 81 -8.80 6.38 8.36
CA VAL A 81 -7.53 6.33 9.10
C VAL A 81 -7.29 4.93 9.65
N ALA A 82 -8.31 4.29 10.21
CA ALA A 82 -8.19 2.94 10.75
C ALA A 82 -7.82 1.95 9.66
N LEU A 83 -8.42 2.06 8.48
CA LEU A 83 -8.09 1.21 7.33
C LEU A 83 -6.64 1.45 6.89
N CYS A 84 -6.24 2.70 6.79
CA CYS A 84 -4.88 3.08 6.41
C CYS A 84 -3.86 2.47 7.38
N ASP A 85 -4.10 2.61 8.68
CA ASP A 85 -3.21 2.08 9.70
C ASP A 85 -3.12 0.56 9.67
N ALA A 86 -4.23 -0.12 9.44
CA ALA A 86 -4.25 -1.58 9.33
C ALA A 86 -3.43 -2.06 8.13
N ILE A 87 -3.57 -1.39 7.00
CA ILE A 87 -2.80 -1.72 5.79
C ILE A 87 -1.31 -1.48 6.03
N ARG A 88 -0.96 -0.34 6.60
CA ARG A 88 0.44 0.00 6.89
C ARG A 88 1.08 -1.02 7.84
N LYS A 89 0.33 -1.43 8.85
CA LYS A 89 0.79 -2.42 9.81
C LYS A 89 1.09 -3.76 9.14
N ASP A 90 0.21 -4.21 8.25
CA ASP A 90 0.38 -5.47 7.55
C ASP A 90 1.56 -5.43 6.59
N VAL A 91 1.71 -4.34 5.85
CA VAL A 91 2.86 -4.18 4.94
C VAL A 91 4.16 -4.14 5.73
N LYS A 92 4.19 -3.42 6.85
CA LYS A 92 5.37 -3.37 7.71
C LYS A 92 5.73 -4.74 8.26
N ALA A 93 4.73 -5.50 8.68
CA ALA A 93 4.96 -6.84 9.22
C ALA A 93 5.49 -7.81 8.17
N LYS A 94 5.01 -7.69 6.92
CA LYS A 94 5.37 -8.63 5.86
C LYS A 94 6.67 -8.25 5.15
N PHE A 95 6.90 -6.96 4.91
CA PHE A 95 8.02 -6.49 4.09
C PHE A 95 9.02 -5.63 4.84
N ASP A 96 8.71 -5.24 6.07
CA ASP A 96 9.53 -4.30 6.85
C ASP A 96 9.71 -2.97 6.12
N ILE A 97 8.65 -2.51 5.47
CA ILE A 97 8.61 -1.25 4.75
C ILE A 97 7.46 -0.41 5.28
N ASP A 98 7.75 0.86 5.58
CA ASP A 98 6.72 1.84 5.93
C ASP A 98 6.18 2.48 4.67
N ILE A 99 4.87 2.40 4.46
CA ILE A 99 4.21 3.12 3.38
C ILE A 99 3.40 4.27 3.97
N HIS A 100 3.25 5.34 3.20
CA HIS A 100 2.58 6.55 3.66
C HIS A 100 1.50 6.96 2.67
N PRO A 101 0.38 7.52 3.15
CA PRO A 101 -0.65 8.02 2.26
C PRO A 101 -0.13 9.21 1.45
N GLU A 102 -0.54 9.27 0.19
CA GLU A 102 -0.15 10.33 -0.73
C GLU A 102 -0.99 11.58 -0.53
N VAL A 103 -2.19 11.43 0.01
CA VAL A 103 -3.13 12.53 0.21
C VAL A 103 -3.46 12.67 1.69
N ASN A 104 -3.88 13.88 2.09
CA ASN A 104 -4.34 14.11 3.43
C ASN A 104 -5.69 13.44 3.65
N ILE A 105 -5.83 12.81 4.81
CA ILE A 105 -7.09 12.20 5.21
C ILE A 105 -7.89 13.24 5.97
N ILE A 106 -9.07 13.52 5.48
CA ILE A 106 -9.93 14.54 6.08
C ILE A 106 -11.07 13.87 6.83
#